data_52bfa1c3dbcb0a289b02a33797fefdc3
#
_entry.id   52bfa1c3dbcb0a289b02a33797fefdc3
#
_cell.length_a   1.000
_cell.length_b   1.000
_cell.length_c   1.000
_cell.angle_alpha   90.00
_cell.angle_beta   90.00
_cell.angle_gamma   90.00
#
_symmetry.space_group_name_H-M   'P 1'
#
loop_
_entity.id
_entity.type
_entity.pdbx_description
1 polymer ?
#
loop_
_entity_poly.entity_id
_entity_poly.type
_entity_poly.pdbx_seq_one_letter_code
_entity_poly.pdbx_strand_id
1 'polypeptide(L)'
;MALTPAQMDEKIDQHFDFEARDDIEGVLATLAPDAEHDIVGYPTGPTRGRDGARAFYEGLFNDLSESAVETRRRLYGDGFIVDESLWRGRAPGTPFGLEGRNRPLEFRLLHVVEFADDGDIKRENVWIDFAAIYQQLPQD
;
A
#
# COMPACT_ATOMS: atom_id res chain seq x y z
N MET A 1 18.86 -15.53 -7.53
CA MET A 1 18.87 -14.75 -8.77
C MET A 1 17.81 -13.67 -8.71
N ALA A 2 18.15 -12.45 -9.07
CA ALA A 2 17.19 -11.34 -9.00
C ALA A 2 16.01 -11.55 -9.98
N LEU A 3 14.85 -11.04 -9.60
CA LEU A 3 13.66 -11.09 -10.45
C LEU A 3 13.81 -10.16 -11.65
N THR A 4 13.25 -10.56 -12.78
CA THR A 4 13.14 -9.67 -13.95
C THR A 4 12.06 -8.63 -13.71
N PRO A 5 12.06 -7.48 -14.44
CA PRO A 5 10.98 -6.52 -14.36
C PRO A 5 9.59 -7.14 -14.54
N ALA A 6 9.43 -8.06 -15.48
CA ALA A 6 8.14 -8.72 -15.70
C ALA A 6 7.71 -9.56 -14.49
N GLN A 7 8.65 -10.26 -13.85
CA GLN A 7 8.34 -11.03 -12.63
C GLN A 7 7.98 -10.11 -11.47
N MET A 8 8.67 -8.99 -11.33
CA MET A 8 8.36 -7.99 -10.30
C MET A 8 6.98 -7.37 -10.54
N ASP A 9 6.63 -7.05 -11.78
CA ASP A 9 5.29 -6.56 -12.13
C ASP A 9 4.21 -7.56 -11.71
N GLU A 10 4.40 -8.82 -12.02
CA GLU A 10 3.44 -9.86 -11.66
C GLU A 10 3.21 -9.91 -10.15
N LYS A 11 4.29 -9.85 -9.37
CA LYS A 11 4.21 -9.90 -7.91
C LYS A 11 3.53 -8.67 -7.32
N ILE A 12 3.88 -7.48 -7.78
CA ILE A 12 3.30 -6.25 -7.23
C ILE A 12 1.84 -6.08 -7.68
N ASP A 13 1.50 -6.48 -8.89
CA ASP A 13 0.11 -6.43 -9.37
C ASP A 13 -0.77 -7.39 -8.58
N GLN A 14 -0.27 -8.57 -8.24
CA GLN A 14 -0.97 -9.52 -7.39
C GLN A 14 -1.21 -8.93 -5.99
N HIS A 15 -0.19 -8.27 -5.42
CA HIS A 15 -0.28 -7.61 -4.12
C HIS A 15 -1.36 -6.53 -4.14
N PHE A 16 -1.35 -5.66 -5.15
CA PHE A 16 -2.35 -4.60 -5.29
C PHE A 16 -3.76 -5.15 -5.54
N ASP A 17 -3.88 -6.27 -6.26
CA ASP A 17 -5.16 -6.91 -6.49
C ASP A 17 -5.78 -7.45 -5.19
N PHE A 18 -4.97 -8.04 -4.33
CA PHE A 18 -5.44 -8.46 -3.00
C PHE A 18 -5.89 -7.27 -2.17
N GLU A 19 -5.16 -6.14 -2.21
CA GLU A 19 -5.56 -4.92 -1.51
C GLU A 19 -6.90 -4.40 -2.04
N ALA A 20 -7.09 -4.37 -3.36
CA ALA A 20 -8.32 -3.87 -3.97
C ALA A 20 -9.54 -4.71 -3.59
N ARG A 21 -9.33 -5.98 -3.25
CA ARG A 21 -10.40 -6.90 -2.84
C ARG A 21 -10.55 -7.02 -1.32
N ASP A 22 -9.81 -6.21 -0.56
CA ASP A 22 -9.79 -6.28 0.92
C ASP A 22 -9.43 -7.68 1.43
N ASP A 23 -8.57 -8.40 0.71
CA ASP A 23 -8.15 -9.76 1.06
C ASP A 23 -6.87 -9.70 1.90
N ILE A 24 -7.03 -9.63 3.22
CA ILE A 24 -5.90 -9.52 4.16
C ILE A 24 -4.97 -10.73 4.05
N GLU A 25 -5.51 -11.94 4.07
CA GLU A 25 -4.68 -13.15 4.00
C GLU A 25 -3.91 -13.21 2.68
N GLY A 26 -4.54 -12.80 1.58
CA GLY A 26 -3.89 -12.72 0.29
C GLY A 26 -2.74 -11.72 0.28
N VAL A 27 -2.98 -10.50 0.77
CA VAL A 27 -1.95 -9.46 0.80
C VAL A 27 -0.77 -9.86 1.69
N LEU A 28 -1.03 -10.45 2.86
CA LEU A 28 0.03 -10.89 3.76
C LEU A 28 0.86 -12.03 3.17
N ALA A 29 0.22 -12.90 2.37
CA ALA A 29 0.93 -14.00 1.71
C ALA A 29 1.94 -13.51 0.67
N THR A 30 1.81 -12.27 0.18
CA THR A 30 2.80 -11.67 -0.73
C THR A 30 4.04 -11.15 -0.02
N LEU A 31 4.00 -11.03 1.31
CA LEU A 31 5.09 -10.51 2.13
C LEU A 31 5.96 -11.65 2.64
N ALA A 32 7.27 -11.39 2.72
CA ALA A 32 8.17 -12.30 3.43
C ALA A 32 7.78 -12.37 4.91
N PRO A 33 8.06 -13.48 5.62
CA PRO A 33 7.68 -13.60 7.02
C PRO A 33 8.22 -12.51 7.94
N ASP A 34 9.37 -11.93 7.60
CA ASP A 34 10.03 -10.87 8.36
C ASP A 34 10.04 -9.55 7.60
N ALA A 35 9.11 -9.35 6.67
CA ALA A 35 9.06 -8.14 5.83
C ALA A 35 9.00 -6.87 6.68
N GLU A 36 9.72 -5.85 6.24
CA GLU A 36 9.60 -4.51 6.81
C GLU A 36 8.51 -3.76 6.05
N HIS A 37 7.56 -3.19 6.78
CA HIS A 37 6.44 -2.44 6.22
C HIS A 37 6.45 -1.04 6.81
N ASP A 38 6.62 -0.02 5.97
CA ASP A 38 6.80 1.36 6.41
C ASP A 38 5.91 2.30 5.60
N ILE A 39 4.85 2.77 6.22
CA ILE A 39 4.03 3.84 5.67
C ILE A 39 4.59 5.14 6.24
N VAL A 40 5.35 5.84 5.42
CA VAL A 40 6.08 7.03 5.84
C VAL A 40 5.12 8.11 6.30
N GLY A 41 5.32 8.60 7.52
CA GLY A 41 4.44 9.58 8.15
C GLY A 41 3.34 8.97 9.01
N TYR A 42 3.19 7.66 9.00
CA TYR A 42 2.20 6.98 9.85
C TYR A 42 2.71 6.93 11.30
N PRO A 43 1.83 7.19 12.30
CA PRO A 43 2.28 7.34 13.70
C PRO A 43 2.98 6.12 14.30
N THR A 44 2.68 4.92 13.81
CA THR A 44 3.30 3.70 14.35
C THR A 44 4.76 3.53 13.94
N GLY A 45 5.20 4.25 12.90
CA GLY A 45 6.51 4.03 12.30
C GLY A 45 6.59 2.68 11.56
N PRO A 46 7.81 2.28 11.16
CA PRO A 46 8.01 0.99 10.48
C PRO A 46 7.64 -0.18 11.37
N THR A 47 7.04 -1.21 10.78
CA THR A 47 6.75 -2.48 11.46
C THR A 47 7.49 -3.60 10.78
N ARG A 48 7.70 -4.71 11.49
CA ARG A 48 8.39 -5.87 10.95
C ARG A 48 7.52 -7.12 11.14
N GLY A 49 7.47 -7.97 10.09
CA GLY A 49 6.69 -9.18 10.09
C GLY A 49 5.26 -8.98 9.63
N ARG A 50 4.59 -10.11 9.36
CA ARG A 50 3.21 -10.08 8.84
C ARG A 50 2.20 -9.56 9.85
N ASP A 51 2.41 -9.76 11.13
CA ASP A 51 1.48 -9.27 12.17
C ASP A 51 1.40 -7.74 12.20
N GLY A 52 2.54 -7.06 12.06
CA GLY A 52 2.57 -5.60 11.99
C GLY A 52 1.84 -5.07 10.75
N ALA A 53 2.07 -5.70 9.61
CA ALA A 53 1.38 -5.35 8.37
C ALA A 53 -0.12 -5.63 8.47
N ARG A 54 -0.52 -6.73 9.12
CA ARG A 54 -1.94 -7.07 9.32
C ARG A 54 -2.70 -5.96 10.02
N ALA A 55 -2.15 -5.41 11.09
CA ALA A 55 -2.79 -4.33 11.83
C ALA A 55 -3.04 -3.11 10.94
N PHE A 56 -2.07 -2.77 10.10
CA PHE A 56 -2.21 -1.68 9.14
C PHE A 56 -3.34 -1.95 8.13
N TYR A 57 -3.34 -3.14 7.51
CA TYR A 57 -4.34 -3.46 6.48
C TYR A 57 -5.76 -3.59 7.06
N GLU A 58 -5.90 -4.10 8.28
CA GLU A 58 -7.21 -4.13 8.95
C GLU A 58 -7.79 -2.72 9.11
N GLY A 59 -6.96 -1.78 9.56
CA GLY A 59 -7.36 -0.38 9.67
C GLY A 59 -7.67 0.23 8.31
N LEU A 60 -6.81 0.01 7.34
CA LEU A 60 -6.97 0.56 5.99
C LEU A 60 -8.27 0.09 5.34
N PHE A 61 -8.56 -1.21 5.40
CA PHE A 61 -9.76 -1.78 4.78
C PHE A 61 -11.04 -1.37 5.51
N ASN A 62 -10.95 -1.09 6.80
CA ASN A 62 -12.07 -0.54 7.56
C ASN A 62 -12.33 0.93 7.21
N ASP A 63 -11.28 1.70 6.96
CA ASP A 63 -11.37 3.14 6.79
C ASP A 63 -11.59 3.58 5.35
N LEU A 64 -11.21 2.76 4.37
CA LEU A 64 -11.32 3.06 2.94
C LEU A 64 -12.11 1.95 2.24
N SER A 65 -12.89 2.33 1.23
CA SER A 65 -13.72 1.40 0.47
C SER A 65 -13.72 1.73 -1.01
N GLU A 66 -14.24 0.81 -1.82
CA GLU A 66 -14.34 0.95 -3.29
C GLU A 66 -12.97 1.28 -3.90
N SER A 67 -11.93 0.67 -3.35
CA SER A 67 -10.53 0.97 -3.68
C SER A 67 -10.17 0.56 -5.11
N ALA A 68 -9.57 1.47 -5.84
CA ALA A 68 -8.98 1.21 -7.15
C ALA A 68 -7.63 1.91 -7.22
N VAL A 69 -6.62 1.19 -7.68
CA VAL A 69 -5.26 1.73 -7.83
C VAL A 69 -4.88 1.71 -9.31
N GLU A 70 -4.49 2.86 -9.82
CA GLU A 70 -4.02 3.02 -11.19
C GLU A 70 -2.53 3.29 -11.18
N THR A 71 -1.75 2.37 -11.77
CA THR A 71 -0.32 2.55 -11.93
C THR A 71 -0.06 3.65 -12.95
N ARG A 72 0.71 4.67 -12.56
CA ARG A 72 1.10 5.79 -13.41
C ARG A 72 2.47 5.57 -14.01
N ARG A 73 3.41 5.08 -13.22
CA ARG A 73 4.79 4.92 -13.66
C ARG A 73 5.51 3.92 -12.77
N ARG A 74 6.34 3.08 -13.39
CA ARG A 74 7.24 2.17 -12.67
C ARG A 74 8.67 2.33 -13.14
N LEU A 75 9.58 2.32 -12.19
CA LEU A 75 11.02 2.26 -12.41
C LEU A 75 11.55 0.98 -11.78
N TYR A 76 12.52 0.35 -12.42
CA TYR A 76 13.03 -0.95 -11.99
C TYR A 76 14.50 -0.88 -11.66
N GLY A 77 14.90 -1.57 -10.61
CA GLY A 77 16.30 -1.78 -10.27
C GLY A 77 16.55 -3.24 -9.98
N ASP A 78 17.72 -3.53 -9.43
CA ASP A 78 18.09 -4.90 -9.07
C ASP A 78 17.32 -5.33 -7.84
N GLY A 79 16.27 -6.12 -8.04
CA GLY A 79 15.43 -6.63 -6.96
C GLY A 79 14.46 -5.62 -6.36
N PHE A 80 14.20 -4.50 -7.01
CA PHE A 80 13.23 -3.53 -6.50
C PHE A 80 12.46 -2.81 -7.61
N ILE A 81 11.27 -2.31 -7.24
CA ILE A 81 10.44 -1.43 -8.09
C ILE A 81 10.18 -0.14 -7.33
N VAL A 82 10.16 0.97 -8.08
CA VAL A 82 9.55 2.23 -7.64
C VAL A 82 8.26 2.39 -8.43
N ASP A 83 7.13 2.46 -7.73
CA ASP A 83 5.81 2.51 -8.36
C ASP A 83 5.08 3.78 -7.94
N GLU A 84 4.73 4.60 -8.92
CA GLU A 84 3.87 5.78 -8.71
C GLU A 84 2.46 5.41 -9.14
N SER A 85 1.51 5.52 -8.22
CA SER A 85 0.12 5.12 -8.43
C SER A 85 -0.84 6.19 -7.95
N LEU A 86 -2.06 6.13 -8.48
CA LEU A 86 -3.18 6.94 -8.03
C LEU A 86 -4.21 6.02 -7.39
N TRP A 87 -4.56 6.31 -6.14
CA TRP A 87 -5.62 5.62 -5.43
C TRP A 87 -6.92 6.43 -5.51
N ARG A 88 -8.01 5.74 -5.79
CA ARG A 88 -9.38 6.32 -5.79
C ARG A 88 -10.31 5.42 -5.01
N GLY A 89 -11.25 6.03 -4.30
CA GLY A 89 -12.25 5.30 -3.55
C GLY A 89 -13.08 6.20 -2.68
N ARG A 90 -13.54 5.67 -1.56
CA ARG A 90 -14.33 6.40 -0.56
C ARG A 90 -13.76 6.18 0.82
N ALA A 91 -14.11 7.06 1.73
CA ALA A 91 -13.59 7.08 3.10
C ALA A 91 -14.73 6.94 4.13
N PRO A 92 -15.28 5.72 4.33
CA PRO A 92 -16.37 5.51 5.29
C PRO A 92 -15.93 5.57 6.75
N GLY A 93 -14.65 5.34 7.04
CA GLY A 93 -14.11 5.34 8.39
C GLY A 93 -13.34 6.61 8.71
N THR A 94 -12.21 6.44 9.42
CA THR A 94 -11.36 7.56 9.83
C THR A 94 -9.93 7.36 9.27
N PRO A 95 -9.75 7.41 7.93
CA PRO A 95 -8.45 7.16 7.35
C PRO A 95 -7.41 8.16 7.88
N PHE A 96 -6.29 7.61 8.35
CA PHE A 96 -5.17 8.40 8.88
C PHE A 96 -5.58 9.36 9.99
N GLY A 97 -6.62 9.01 10.76
CA GLY A 97 -7.12 9.82 11.88
C GLY A 97 -8.07 10.94 11.49
N LEU A 98 -8.42 11.09 10.22
CA LEU A 98 -9.32 12.12 9.72
C LEU A 98 -10.72 11.53 9.49
N GLU A 99 -11.76 12.30 9.81
CA GLU A 99 -13.14 11.87 9.53
C GLU A 99 -13.40 11.81 8.03
N GLY A 100 -13.74 10.62 7.54
CA GLY A 100 -13.99 10.42 6.11
C GLY A 100 -15.40 10.83 5.68
N ARG A 101 -16.41 10.59 6.52
CA ARG A 101 -17.84 10.82 6.23
C ARG A 101 -18.28 10.20 4.91
N ASN A 102 -17.67 9.06 4.56
CA ASN A 102 -17.91 8.37 3.31
C ASN A 102 -17.72 9.23 2.06
N ARG A 103 -16.86 10.23 2.14
CA ARG A 103 -16.58 11.10 1.01
C ARG A 103 -15.73 10.39 -0.05
N PRO A 104 -15.88 10.76 -1.33
CA PRO A 104 -14.93 10.34 -2.36
C PRO A 104 -13.53 10.87 -2.01
N LEU A 105 -12.52 10.04 -2.27
CA LEU A 105 -11.15 10.38 -1.96
C LEU A 105 -10.24 9.92 -3.08
N GLU A 106 -9.25 10.75 -3.42
CA GLU A 106 -8.27 10.43 -4.44
C GLU A 106 -6.91 10.97 -3.99
N PHE A 107 -5.86 10.15 -4.05
CA PHE A 107 -4.52 10.60 -3.69
C PHE A 107 -3.45 9.76 -4.36
N ARG A 108 -2.27 10.35 -4.51
CA ARG A 108 -1.12 9.67 -5.10
C ARG A 108 -0.35 8.90 -4.04
N LEU A 109 0.25 7.79 -4.50
CA LEU A 109 1.11 6.93 -3.70
C LEU A 109 2.42 6.74 -4.42
N LEU A 110 3.51 6.69 -3.66
CA LEU A 110 4.80 6.24 -4.16
C LEU A 110 5.22 5.04 -3.34
N HIS A 111 5.40 3.90 -4.01
CA HIS A 111 5.87 2.67 -3.39
C HIS A 111 7.32 2.43 -3.77
N VAL A 112 8.15 2.07 -2.80
CA VAL A 112 9.46 1.47 -3.06
C VAL A 112 9.39 0.06 -2.50
N VAL A 113 9.40 -0.94 -3.37
CA VAL A 113 9.18 -2.34 -2.99
C VAL A 113 10.41 -3.15 -3.33
N GLU A 114 10.98 -3.80 -2.33
CA GLU A 114 12.14 -4.68 -2.49
C GLU A 114 11.70 -6.13 -2.36
N PHE A 115 12.21 -6.98 -3.25
CA PHE A 115 11.83 -8.38 -3.32
C PHE A 115 12.97 -9.29 -2.84
N ALA A 116 12.59 -10.37 -2.16
CA ALA A 116 13.48 -11.50 -1.92
C ALA A 116 13.61 -12.31 -3.20
N ASP A 117 14.63 -13.20 -3.27
CA ASP A 117 14.89 -14.00 -4.46
C ASP A 117 13.72 -14.93 -4.83
N ASP A 118 12.92 -15.33 -3.85
CA ASP A 118 11.73 -16.17 -4.06
C ASP A 118 10.52 -15.41 -4.57
N GLY A 119 10.60 -14.09 -4.68
CA GLY A 119 9.52 -13.24 -5.14
C GLY A 119 8.64 -12.64 -4.03
N ASP A 120 8.88 -13.01 -2.79
CA ASP A 120 8.18 -12.37 -1.67
C ASP A 120 8.67 -10.94 -1.49
N ILE A 121 7.79 -10.06 -1.04
CA ILE A 121 8.16 -8.68 -0.72
C ILE A 121 8.88 -8.67 0.62
N LYS A 122 10.14 -8.27 0.64
CA LYS A 122 10.92 -8.20 1.87
C LYS A 122 10.88 -6.82 2.52
N ARG A 123 10.52 -5.78 1.75
CA ARG A 123 10.38 -4.43 2.26
C ARG A 123 9.42 -3.64 1.38
N GLU A 124 8.45 -2.99 2.00
CA GLU A 124 7.54 -2.07 1.32
C GLU A 124 7.55 -0.73 2.03
N ASN A 125 8.05 0.30 1.34
CA ASN A 125 7.95 1.68 1.78
C ASN A 125 6.88 2.38 0.95
N VAL A 126 5.97 3.09 1.62
CA VAL A 126 4.91 3.83 0.95
C VAL A 126 4.91 5.26 1.42
N TRP A 127 4.96 6.19 0.46
CA TRP A 127 4.75 7.62 0.70
C TRP A 127 3.38 7.99 0.18
N ILE A 128 2.55 8.53 1.06
CA ILE A 128 1.16 8.90 0.75
C ILE A 128 1.08 10.42 0.69
N ASP A 129 0.33 10.96 -0.28
CA ASP A 129 0.09 12.38 -0.38
C ASP A 129 -0.92 12.81 0.69
N PHE A 130 -0.47 12.96 1.93
CA PHE A 130 -1.33 13.36 3.05
C PHE A 130 -1.93 14.75 2.87
N ALA A 131 -1.23 15.66 2.19
CA ALA A 131 -1.77 17.00 1.95
C ALA A 131 -3.04 16.94 1.10
N ALA A 132 -3.05 16.10 0.06
CA ALA A 132 -4.24 15.90 -0.77
C ALA A 132 -5.39 15.29 0.03
N ILE A 133 -5.11 14.31 0.88
CA ILE A 133 -6.12 13.70 1.74
C ILE A 133 -6.70 14.74 2.70
N TYR A 134 -5.82 15.48 3.35
CA TYR A 134 -6.21 16.52 4.32
C TYR A 134 -7.13 17.56 3.68
N GLN A 135 -6.84 17.97 2.44
CA GLN A 135 -7.64 18.97 1.72
C GLN A 135 -9.02 18.47 1.29
N GLN A 136 -9.17 17.18 1.09
CA GLN A 136 -10.41 16.58 0.57
C GLN A 136 -11.38 16.17 1.68
N LEU A 137 -10.90 15.93 2.89
CA LEU A 137 -11.72 15.46 4.00
C LEU A 137 -12.16 16.61 4.91
N PRO A 138 -13.30 16.46 5.62
CA PRO A 138 -13.79 17.52 6.52
C PRO A 138 -12.82 17.88 7.61
N GLN A 139 -12.73 19.18 7.92
CA GLN A 139 -11.86 19.72 8.96
C GLN A 139 -12.66 20.36 10.13
N ASP A 140 -13.96 20.35 10.06
CA ASP A 140 -14.86 20.96 11.05
C ASP A 140 -15.27 19.97 12.15
#